data_c22eed1a3a31f3a88f1db3066cbfb5b9
#
_entry.id   c22eed1a3a31f3a88f1db3066cbfb5b9
#
_cell.length_a   1.000
_cell.length_b   1.000
_cell.length_c   1.000
_cell.angle_alpha   90.00
_cell.angle_beta   90.00
_cell.angle_gamma   90.00
#
_symmetry.space_group_name_H-M   'P 1'
#
loop_
_entity.id
_entity.type
_entity.pdbx_description
1 polymer ?
#
loop_
_entity_poly.entity_id
_entity_poly.type
_entity_poly.pdbx_seq_one_letter_code
_entity_poly.pdbx_strand_id
1 'polypeptide(L)'
;MSILLVPVGEIDKKVIERLQVDLSKIFNKQVGAGQGMPHPDYAYNKKRNQYLSTAILKTVMEEKEYMAYGKVLGVVDQDLYVPELNFVFGEASHSVAVISLTRLRQEFYRLPQDQNLYYKRALTEAVHELGHTYGLGHCRNSQCVMFFSNSLMDTDRKGPEFCPECNRKISREK
;
A
#
# COMPACT_ATOMS: atom_id res chain seq x y z
N MET A 1 -19.38 -0.77 -1.51
CA MET A 1 -18.26 0.17 -1.30
C MET A 1 -17.19 -0.12 -2.34
N SER A 2 -16.55 0.93 -2.90
CA SER A 2 -15.49 0.85 -3.91
C SER A 2 -14.14 1.19 -3.27
N ILE A 3 -13.06 0.90 -3.98
CA ILE A 3 -11.70 1.26 -3.61
C ILE A 3 -11.23 2.33 -4.59
N LEU A 4 -10.58 3.38 -4.10
CA LEU A 4 -9.95 4.41 -4.92
C LEU A 4 -8.44 4.31 -4.79
N LEU A 5 -7.71 4.23 -5.92
CA LEU A 5 -6.26 4.39 -5.98
C LEU A 5 -5.93 5.85 -6.25
N VAL A 6 -5.06 6.43 -5.45
CA VAL A 6 -4.64 7.84 -5.56
C VAL A 6 -3.12 7.90 -5.75
N PRO A 7 -2.63 8.23 -6.95
CA PRO A 7 -1.21 8.52 -7.14
C PRO A 7 -0.81 9.76 -6.33
N VAL A 8 0.28 9.67 -5.56
CA VAL A 8 0.85 10.80 -4.80
C VAL A 8 2.23 11.11 -5.37
N GLY A 9 2.34 12.24 -6.06
CA GLY A 9 3.49 12.56 -6.91
C GLY A 9 3.42 11.81 -8.25
N GLU A 10 4.56 11.67 -8.89
CA GLU A 10 4.68 10.98 -10.18
C GLU A 10 4.71 9.46 -9.99
N ILE A 11 3.70 8.77 -10.47
CA ILE A 11 3.58 7.31 -10.42
C ILE A 11 3.38 6.77 -11.84
N ASP A 12 4.11 5.72 -12.19
CA ASP A 12 3.92 5.03 -13.48
C ASP A 12 2.46 4.54 -13.61
N LYS A 13 1.77 4.98 -14.64
CA LYS A 13 0.37 4.61 -14.92
C LYS A 13 0.17 3.09 -14.99
N LYS A 14 1.15 2.35 -15.51
CA LYS A 14 1.09 0.88 -15.59
C LYS A 14 0.98 0.21 -14.23
N VAL A 15 1.62 0.79 -13.20
CA VAL A 15 1.49 0.30 -11.82
C VAL A 15 0.06 0.46 -11.33
N ILE A 16 -0.52 1.64 -11.52
CA ILE A 16 -1.90 1.94 -11.11
C ILE A 16 -2.89 1.04 -11.84
N GLU A 17 -2.79 0.93 -13.17
CA GLU A 17 -3.66 0.08 -13.98
C GLU A 17 -3.59 -1.39 -13.55
N ARG A 18 -2.40 -1.91 -13.29
CA ARG A 18 -2.22 -3.29 -12.85
C ARG A 18 -2.77 -3.51 -11.45
N LEU A 19 -2.52 -2.59 -10.50
CA LEU A 19 -3.11 -2.65 -9.17
C LEU A 19 -4.65 -2.60 -9.22
N GLN A 20 -5.25 -1.77 -10.08
CA GLN A 20 -6.71 -1.73 -10.25
C GLN A 20 -7.27 -3.11 -10.61
N VAL A 21 -6.68 -3.77 -11.61
CA VAL A 21 -7.14 -5.07 -12.09
C VAL A 21 -7.02 -6.14 -11.00
N ASP A 22 -5.86 -6.23 -10.35
CA ASP A 22 -5.59 -7.29 -9.41
C ASP A 22 -6.30 -7.08 -8.06
N LEU A 23 -6.37 -5.84 -7.56
CA LEU A 23 -7.14 -5.53 -6.35
C LEU A 23 -8.65 -5.74 -6.55
N SER A 24 -9.17 -5.45 -7.76
CA SER A 24 -10.59 -5.70 -8.04
C SER A 24 -10.96 -7.18 -7.93
N LYS A 25 -10.05 -8.07 -8.34
CA LYS A 25 -10.23 -9.53 -8.21
C LYS A 25 -10.14 -9.99 -6.76
N ILE A 26 -9.08 -9.54 -6.04
CA ILE A 26 -8.83 -9.97 -4.64
C ILE A 26 -9.96 -9.51 -3.71
N PHE A 27 -10.37 -8.25 -3.82
CA PHE A 27 -11.41 -7.70 -2.95
C PHE A 27 -12.83 -7.91 -3.46
N ASN A 28 -13.00 -8.38 -4.69
CA ASN A 28 -14.30 -8.48 -5.39
C ASN A 28 -15.07 -7.14 -5.30
N LYS A 29 -14.39 -6.04 -5.60
CA LYS A 29 -14.87 -4.66 -5.53
C LYS A 29 -14.49 -3.88 -6.78
N GLN A 30 -15.26 -2.85 -7.08
CA GLN A 30 -14.84 -1.88 -8.08
C GLN A 30 -13.65 -1.07 -7.55
N VAL A 31 -12.59 -0.96 -8.35
CA VAL A 31 -11.40 -0.17 -8.05
C VAL A 31 -11.26 0.95 -9.09
N GLY A 32 -11.34 2.18 -8.63
CA GLY A 32 -11.14 3.37 -9.47
C GLY A 32 -9.72 3.93 -9.33
N ALA A 33 -9.28 4.74 -10.30
CA ALA A 33 -8.12 5.62 -10.16
C ALA A 33 -8.62 7.07 -10.02
N GLY A 34 -8.21 7.73 -8.95
CA GLY A 34 -8.52 9.13 -8.69
C GLY A 34 -7.55 10.08 -9.40
N GLN A 35 -7.88 11.36 -9.36
CA GLN A 35 -6.93 12.38 -9.70
C GLN A 35 -5.74 12.32 -8.74
N GLY A 36 -4.51 12.36 -9.27
CA GLY A 36 -3.31 12.32 -8.46
C GLY A 36 -3.14 13.56 -7.58
N MET A 37 -2.39 13.39 -6.50
CA MET A 37 -1.96 14.47 -5.62
C MET A 37 -0.56 14.96 -6.00
N PRO A 38 -0.20 16.22 -5.67
CA PRO A 38 1.15 16.73 -5.86
C PRO A 38 2.20 15.90 -5.10
N HIS A 39 3.46 16.09 -5.47
CA HIS A 39 4.59 15.50 -4.74
C HIS A 39 4.55 15.90 -3.25
N PRO A 40 4.79 14.96 -2.30
CA PRO A 40 4.56 15.19 -0.88
C PRO A 40 5.74 15.89 -0.19
N ASP A 41 6.20 17.04 -0.70
CA ASP A 41 7.34 17.79 -0.15
C ASP A 41 7.16 18.18 1.32
N TYR A 42 5.92 18.40 1.74
CA TYR A 42 5.55 18.70 3.13
C TYR A 42 5.89 17.58 4.12
N ALA A 43 6.02 16.34 3.64
CA ALA A 43 6.35 15.17 4.45
C ALA A 43 7.85 14.87 4.52
N TYR A 44 8.68 15.60 3.77
CA TYR A 44 10.11 15.32 3.66
C TYR A 44 10.89 15.64 4.92
N ASN A 45 11.66 14.67 5.38
CA ASN A 45 12.60 14.83 6.50
C ASN A 45 14.05 14.78 5.98
N LYS A 46 14.68 15.96 5.93
CA LYS A 46 16.05 16.11 5.41
C LYS A 46 17.09 15.28 6.17
N LYS A 47 16.94 15.13 7.50
CA LYS A 47 17.90 14.38 8.32
C LYS A 47 17.87 12.87 8.01
N ARG A 48 16.69 12.35 7.68
CA ARG A 48 16.49 10.94 7.35
C ARG A 48 16.60 10.67 5.86
N ASN A 49 16.49 11.68 5.03
CA ASN A 49 16.30 11.54 3.58
C ASN A 49 15.10 10.65 3.24
N GLN A 50 14.03 10.78 4.00
CA GLN A 50 12.80 9.98 3.91
C GLN A 50 11.58 10.89 4.09
N TYR A 51 10.40 10.34 3.80
CA TYR A 51 9.12 11.03 3.91
C TYR A 51 8.28 10.45 5.04
N LEU A 52 7.69 11.30 5.88
CA LEU A 52 6.84 10.88 6.99
C LEU A 52 5.52 10.32 6.46
N SER A 53 5.35 9.02 6.58
CA SER A 53 4.17 8.28 6.08
C SER A 53 2.86 8.84 6.64
N THR A 54 2.83 9.07 7.96
CA THR A 54 1.64 9.59 8.66
C THR A 54 1.20 10.96 8.14
N ALA A 55 2.13 11.83 7.70
CA ALA A 55 1.77 13.10 7.11
C ALA A 55 1.07 12.92 5.75
N ILE A 56 1.58 12.02 4.92
CA ILE A 56 0.95 11.70 3.63
C ILE A 56 -0.43 11.09 3.84
N LEU A 57 -0.54 10.10 4.75
CA LEU A 57 -1.80 9.47 5.09
C LEU A 57 -2.87 10.48 5.52
N LYS A 58 -2.51 11.43 6.40
CA LYS A 58 -3.41 12.51 6.84
C LYS A 58 -3.87 13.38 5.69
N THR A 59 -2.95 13.80 4.81
CA THR A 59 -3.30 14.63 3.66
C THR A 59 -4.28 13.91 2.72
N VAL A 60 -4.09 12.61 2.46
CA VAL A 60 -5.06 11.82 1.69
C VAL A 60 -6.42 11.73 2.40
N MET A 61 -6.44 11.63 3.73
CA MET A 61 -7.69 11.59 4.53
C MET A 61 -8.46 12.92 4.52
N GLU A 62 -7.78 14.03 4.33
CA GLU A 62 -8.41 15.37 4.31
C GLU A 62 -9.12 15.68 2.99
N GLU A 63 -8.84 14.91 1.92
CA GLU A 63 -9.48 15.09 0.61
C GLU A 63 -10.91 14.52 0.61
N LYS A 64 -11.89 15.42 0.71
CA LYS A 64 -13.31 15.04 0.81
C LYS A 64 -13.82 14.24 -0.37
N GLU A 65 -13.31 14.50 -1.57
CA GLU A 65 -13.71 13.78 -2.78
C GLU A 65 -13.33 12.30 -2.70
N TYR A 66 -12.20 11.98 -2.05
CA TYR A 66 -11.76 10.59 -1.89
C TYR A 66 -12.62 9.84 -0.86
N MET A 67 -13.15 10.55 0.13
CA MET A 67 -13.99 9.94 1.17
C MET A 67 -15.37 9.49 0.68
N ALA A 68 -15.78 9.86 -0.52
CA ALA A 68 -16.96 9.29 -1.18
C ALA A 68 -16.78 7.80 -1.54
N TYR A 69 -15.55 7.33 -1.61
CA TYR A 69 -15.22 5.91 -1.80
C TYR A 69 -15.14 5.20 -0.46
N GLY A 70 -15.41 3.90 -0.45
CA GLY A 70 -15.39 3.14 0.80
C GLY A 70 -14.00 2.97 1.38
N LYS A 71 -12.99 2.79 0.52
CA LYS A 71 -11.57 2.69 0.88
C LYS A 71 -10.71 3.48 -0.09
N VAL A 72 -9.60 4.01 0.40
CA VAL A 72 -8.65 4.81 -0.40
C VAL A 72 -7.24 4.25 -0.18
N LEU A 73 -6.49 4.07 -1.26
CA LEU A 73 -5.09 3.68 -1.24
C LEU A 73 -4.24 4.74 -1.96
N GLY A 74 -3.48 5.50 -1.21
CA GLY A 74 -2.42 6.35 -1.73
C GLY A 74 -1.22 5.51 -2.19
N VAL A 75 -0.74 5.76 -3.39
CA VAL A 75 0.46 5.11 -3.94
C VAL A 75 1.52 6.17 -4.12
N VAL A 76 2.66 6.04 -3.43
CA VAL A 76 3.75 7.01 -3.45
C VAL A 76 5.06 6.33 -3.82
N ASP A 77 5.94 7.03 -4.53
CA ASP A 77 7.26 6.52 -4.90
C ASP A 77 8.37 7.28 -4.18
N GLN A 78 8.27 7.31 -2.86
CA GLN A 78 9.23 7.92 -1.94
C GLN A 78 9.51 6.96 -0.79
N ASP A 79 10.72 7.01 -0.24
CA ASP A 79 11.09 6.17 0.91
C ASP A 79 10.37 6.66 2.17
N LEU A 80 9.50 5.83 2.72
CA LEU A 80 8.64 6.17 3.85
C LEU A 80 9.21 5.71 5.19
N TYR A 81 8.92 6.49 6.23
CA TYR A 81 9.18 6.13 7.61
C TYR A 81 8.06 6.54 8.55
N VAL A 82 8.04 5.92 9.71
CA VAL A 82 7.39 6.40 10.94
C VAL A 82 8.45 6.55 12.02
N PRO A 83 8.26 7.40 13.06
CA PRO A 83 9.31 7.70 14.04
C PRO A 83 9.95 6.48 14.71
N GLU A 84 9.16 5.43 14.94
CA GLU A 84 9.55 4.21 15.68
C GLU A 84 10.31 3.20 14.81
N LEU A 85 10.29 3.35 13.47
CA LEU A 85 10.87 2.40 12.53
C LEU A 85 11.87 3.07 11.58
N ASN A 86 12.81 2.28 11.07
CA ASN A 86 13.77 2.76 10.08
C ASN A 86 13.12 3.07 8.73
N PHE A 87 12.11 2.32 8.37
CA PHE A 87 11.26 2.52 7.18
C PHE A 87 9.95 1.77 7.34
N VAL A 88 8.98 2.10 6.48
CA VAL A 88 7.76 1.32 6.31
C VAL A 88 7.47 1.12 4.83
N PHE A 89 6.87 -0.02 4.47
CA PHE A 89 6.35 -0.25 3.12
C PHE A 89 4.99 0.43 2.93
N GLY A 90 4.25 0.65 4.00
CA GLY A 90 2.98 1.33 4.00
C GLY A 90 2.49 1.66 5.40
N GLU A 91 1.34 2.28 5.47
CA GLU A 91 0.63 2.65 6.70
C GLU A 91 -0.86 2.75 6.41
N ALA A 92 -1.70 2.32 7.35
CA ALA A 92 -3.15 2.41 7.22
C ALA A 92 -3.79 2.99 8.47
N SER A 93 -4.86 3.75 8.27
CA SER A 93 -5.72 4.27 9.34
C SER A 93 -7.15 4.41 8.83
N HIS A 94 -8.12 3.87 9.58
CA HIS A 94 -9.55 3.92 9.24
C HIS A 94 -9.85 3.36 7.84
N SER A 95 -10.23 4.21 6.90
CA SER A 95 -10.58 3.84 5.52
C SER A 95 -9.49 4.17 4.50
N VAL A 96 -8.37 4.72 4.95
CA VAL A 96 -7.26 5.17 4.09
C VAL A 96 -6.00 4.40 4.39
N ALA A 97 -5.27 4.06 3.34
CA ALA A 97 -3.95 3.47 3.41
C ALA A 97 -2.99 4.17 2.44
N VAL A 98 -1.70 4.06 2.68
CA VAL A 98 -0.64 4.46 1.74
C VAL A 98 0.39 3.36 1.60
N ILE A 99 0.96 3.21 0.42
CA ILE A 99 2.10 2.32 0.16
C ILE A 99 3.23 3.06 -0.53
N SER A 100 4.47 2.65 -0.24
CA SER A 100 5.67 3.11 -0.94
C SER A 100 6.13 2.08 -1.96
N LEU A 101 6.44 2.55 -3.16
CA LEU A 101 7.00 1.71 -4.22
C LEU A 101 8.54 1.64 -4.19
N THR A 102 9.19 2.59 -3.54
CA THR A 102 10.65 2.80 -3.61
C THR A 102 11.44 1.56 -3.21
N ARG A 103 11.18 1.01 -2.01
CA ARG A 103 11.92 -0.15 -1.49
C ARG A 103 11.44 -1.50 -2.06
N LEU A 104 10.42 -1.51 -2.91
CA LEU A 104 9.91 -2.73 -3.54
C LEU A 104 10.72 -3.10 -4.79
N ARG A 105 11.48 -2.14 -5.33
CA ARG A 105 12.36 -2.35 -6.49
C ARG A 105 13.66 -3.04 -6.09
N GLN A 106 14.11 -4.00 -6.90
CA GLN A 106 15.43 -4.62 -6.74
C GLN A 106 16.58 -3.63 -6.90
N GLU A 107 16.41 -2.64 -7.78
CA GLU A 107 17.40 -1.60 -8.05
C GLU A 107 17.72 -0.74 -6.81
N PHE A 108 16.78 -0.60 -5.87
CA PHE A 108 17.04 0.03 -4.57
C PHE A 108 18.16 -0.67 -3.80
N TYR A 109 18.29 -1.98 -3.99
CA TYR A 109 19.31 -2.84 -3.36
C TYR A 109 20.48 -3.14 -4.30
N ARG A 110 20.60 -2.40 -5.41
CA ARG A 110 21.65 -2.58 -6.44
C ARG A 110 21.60 -3.96 -7.12
N LEU A 111 20.43 -4.55 -7.20
CA LEU A 111 20.17 -5.81 -7.90
C LEU A 111 19.57 -5.53 -9.29
N PRO A 112 19.69 -6.47 -10.24
CA PRO A 112 19.07 -6.34 -11.56
C PRO A 112 17.56 -6.13 -11.45
N GLN A 113 17.01 -5.33 -12.36
CA GLN A 113 15.58 -5.07 -12.45
C GLN A 113 14.78 -6.37 -12.65
N ASP A 114 13.72 -6.53 -11.87
CA ASP A 114 12.71 -7.56 -12.05
C ASP A 114 11.31 -6.94 -11.94
N GLN A 115 10.74 -6.66 -13.09
CA GLN A 115 9.44 -5.96 -13.16
C GLN A 115 8.28 -6.81 -12.62
N ASN A 116 8.32 -8.13 -12.81
CA ASN A 116 7.26 -9.02 -12.32
C ASN A 116 7.31 -9.12 -10.79
N LEU A 117 8.49 -9.25 -10.22
CA LEU A 117 8.70 -9.28 -8.77
C LEU A 117 8.29 -7.93 -8.14
N TYR A 118 8.64 -6.82 -8.78
CA TYR A 118 8.24 -5.48 -8.34
C TYR A 118 6.72 -5.33 -8.27
N TYR A 119 5.99 -5.72 -9.31
CA TYR A 119 4.53 -5.67 -9.30
C TYR A 119 3.90 -6.60 -8.27
N LYS A 120 4.45 -7.80 -8.09
CA LYS A 120 3.99 -8.73 -7.05
C LYS A 120 4.14 -8.12 -5.66
N ARG A 121 5.26 -7.49 -5.37
CA ARG A 121 5.52 -6.79 -4.10
C ARG A 121 4.58 -5.60 -3.90
N ALA A 122 4.38 -4.78 -4.93
CA ALA A 122 3.44 -3.66 -4.88
C ALA A 122 2.01 -4.14 -4.58
N LEU A 123 1.55 -5.20 -5.22
CA LEU A 123 0.26 -5.83 -4.95
C LEU A 123 0.20 -6.37 -3.52
N THR A 124 1.25 -7.04 -3.05
CA THR A 124 1.31 -7.60 -1.70
C THR A 124 1.14 -6.51 -0.64
N GLU A 125 1.87 -5.41 -0.74
CA GLU A 125 1.75 -4.31 0.23
C GLU A 125 0.42 -3.57 0.07
N ALA A 126 -0.08 -3.39 -1.15
CA ALA A 126 -1.41 -2.81 -1.38
C ALA A 126 -2.53 -3.62 -0.71
N VAL A 127 -2.50 -4.95 -0.83
CA VAL A 127 -3.48 -5.83 -0.18
C VAL A 127 -3.31 -5.84 1.33
N HIS A 128 -2.07 -5.80 1.84
CA HIS A 128 -1.76 -5.73 3.27
C HIS A 128 -2.37 -4.47 3.90
N GLU A 129 -2.06 -3.30 3.37
CA GLU A 129 -2.52 -2.03 3.91
C GLU A 129 -4.04 -1.85 3.74
N LEU A 130 -4.60 -2.25 2.60
CA LEU A 130 -6.06 -2.29 2.46
C LEU A 130 -6.70 -3.26 3.45
N GLY A 131 -6.08 -4.41 3.73
CA GLY A 131 -6.57 -5.35 4.74
C GLY A 131 -6.74 -4.71 6.11
N HIS A 132 -5.80 -3.84 6.52
CA HIS A 132 -5.94 -3.06 7.75
C HIS A 132 -7.15 -2.13 7.72
N THR A 133 -7.45 -1.51 6.58
CA THR A 133 -8.65 -0.65 6.46
C THR A 133 -9.97 -1.43 6.56
N TYR A 134 -9.96 -2.75 6.36
CA TYR A 134 -11.06 -3.68 6.60
C TYR A 134 -11.03 -4.28 8.02
N GLY A 135 -10.27 -3.71 8.95
CA GLY A 135 -10.23 -4.14 10.35
C GLY A 135 -9.35 -5.35 10.62
N LEU A 136 -8.58 -5.85 9.65
CA LEU A 136 -7.65 -6.94 9.90
C LEU A 136 -6.41 -6.44 10.64
N GLY A 137 -6.05 -7.12 11.73
CA GLY A 137 -4.73 -6.98 12.36
C GLY A 137 -3.68 -7.87 11.67
N HIS A 138 -2.43 -7.80 12.18
CA HIS A 138 -1.37 -8.69 11.69
C HIS A 138 -1.68 -10.17 11.97
N CYS A 139 -1.40 -11.02 11.00
CA CYS A 139 -1.58 -12.47 11.07
C CYS A 139 -0.28 -13.16 11.51
N ARG A 140 -0.40 -14.23 12.28
CA ARG A 140 0.77 -15.05 12.68
C ARG A 140 1.24 -16.01 11.58
N ASN A 141 0.40 -16.27 10.58
CA ASN A 141 0.77 -17.13 9.45
C ASN A 141 1.71 -16.36 8.50
N SER A 142 2.95 -16.79 8.39
CA SER A 142 3.99 -16.17 7.56
C SER A 142 3.72 -16.20 6.05
N GLN A 143 2.73 -16.98 5.60
CA GLN A 143 2.30 -17.03 4.19
C GLN A 143 1.03 -16.21 3.95
N CYS A 144 0.48 -15.57 4.97
CA CYS A 144 -0.67 -14.68 4.82
C CYS A 144 -0.20 -13.26 4.49
N VAL A 145 -0.87 -12.60 3.56
CA VAL A 145 -0.59 -11.19 3.23
C VAL A 145 -0.61 -10.29 4.47
N MET A 146 -1.42 -10.60 5.48
CA MET A 146 -1.49 -9.83 6.74
C MET A 146 -0.34 -10.12 7.71
N PHE A 147 0.62 -10.98 7.36
CA PHE A 147 1.84 -11.14 8.16
C PHE A 147 2.67 -9.85 8.12
N PHE A 148 3.19 -9.43 9.28
CA PHE A 148 4.03 -8.22 9.35
C PHE A 148 5.37 -8.44 8.65
N SER A 149 5.71 -7.57 7.70
CA SER A 149 6.98 -7.62 6.97
C SER A 149 8.02 -6.70 7.65
N ASN A 150 9.04 -7.30 8.27
CA ASN A 150 10.23 -6.57 8.74
C ASN A 150 11.24 -6.31 7.61
N SER A 151 11.11 -7.06 6.52
CA SER A 151 12.03 -7.04 5.39
C SER A 151 11.30 -7.37 4.10
N LEU A 152 11.97 -7.10 2.98
CA LEU A 152 11.47 -7.47 1.66
C LEU A 152 11.32 -8.99 1.48
N MET A 153 12.14 -9.78 2.18
CA MET A 153 12.03 -11.25 2.18
C MET A 153 10.70 -11.73 2.78
N ASP A 154 10.19 -11.02 3.79
CA ASP A 154 8.88 -11.35 4.37
C ASP A 154 7.76 -11.03 3.39
N THR A 155 7.86 -9.90 2.68
CA THR A 155 6.93 -9.52 1.60
C THR A 155 6.92 -10.55 0.48
N ASP A 156 8.10 -11.03 0.06
CA ASP A 156 8.23 -12.05 -0.98
C ASP A 156 7.65 -13.41 -0.55
N ARG A 157 7.83 -13.78 0.72
CA ARG A 157 7.34 -15.03 1.31
C ARG A 157 5.82 -15.06 1.41
N LYS A 158 5.22 -14.00 1.97
CA LYS A 158 3.77 -13.97 2.21
C LYS A 158 2.95 -13.87 0.93
N GLY A 159 3.41 -13.10 -0.06
CA GLY A 159 2.63 -12.81 -1.26
C GLY A 159 1.32 -12.07 -1.00
N PRO A 160 0.47 -11.87 -2.02
CA PRO A 160 -0.72 -11.02 -1.93
C PRO A 160 -1.98 -11.75 -1.41
N GLU A 161 -1.88 -13.00 -0.96
CA GLU A 161 -3.04 -13.84 -0.64
C GLU A 161 -3.39 -13.82 0.85
N PHE A 162 -4.68 -13.73 1.17
CA PHE A 162 -5.17 -13.94 2.54
C PHE A 162 -5.19 -15.43 2.89
N CYS A 163 -4.78 -15.79 4.10
CA CYS A 163 -5.05 -17.12 4.61
C CYS A 163 -6.57 -17.35 4.83
N PRO A 164 -7.03 -18.60 4.95
CA PRO A 164 -8.48 -18.89 5.12
C PRO A 164 -9.14 -18.15 6.27
N GLU A 165 -8.41 -17.92 7.38
CA GLU A 165 -8.94 -17.19 8.53
C GLU A 165 -9.14 -15.69 8.23
N CYS A 166 -8.12 -15.04 7.66
CA CYS A 166 -8.20 -13.62 7.30
C CYS A 166 -9.22 -13.41 6.18
N ASN A 167 -9.31 -14.32 5.22
CA ASN A 167 -10.31 -14.24 4.15
C ASN A 167 -11.74 -14.34 4.68
N ARG A 168 -12.02 -15.19 5.69
CA ARG A 168 -13.32 -15.23 6.34
C ARG A 168 -13.66 -13.93 7.09
N LYS A 169 -12.67 -13.32 7.75
CA LYS A 169 -12.86 -12.04 8.46
C LYS A 169 -13.19 -10.92 7.48
N ILE A 170 -12.40 -10.76 6.43
CA ILE A 170 -12.62 -9.70 5.43
C ILE A 170 -13.93 -9.88 4.66
N SER A 171 -14.38 -11.11 4.45
CA SER A 171 -15.66 -11.37 3.78
C SER A 171 -16.88 -10.95 4.60
N ARG A 172 -16.76 -10.78 5.91
CA ARG A 172 -17.83 -10.26 6.78
C ARG A 172 -17.92 -8.74 6.75
N GLU A 173 -16.85 -8.08 6.36
CA GLU A 173 -16.76 -6.61 6.25
C GLU A 173 -17.07 -6.11 4.83
N LYS A 174 -17.29 -7.03 3.90
CA LYS A 174 -17.67 -6.77 2.50
C LYS A 174 -19.19 -6.65 2.36
#